data_e56d532e93ed4156ac3852889ab1fff7
#
_entry.id   e56d532e93ed4156ac3852889ab1fff7
#
_cell.length_a   1.000
_cell.length_b   1.000
_cell.length_c   1.000
_cell.angle_alpha   90.00
_cell.angle_beta   90.00
_cell.angle_gamma   90.00
#
_symmetry.space_group_name_H-M   'P 1'
#
loop_
_entity.id
_entity.type
_entity.pdbx_description
1 polymer ?
#
loop_
_entity_poly.entity_id
_entity_poly.type
_entity_poly.pdbx_seq_one_letter_code
_entity_poly.pdbx_strand_id
1 'polypeptide(L)'
;MAGDIPKVNVAAKDRVLLHLLANDEWADRYMVPATMTRPGIAEACAQHPPNVSRTMKNLLKEMLVEEHTRSVQGDERRQKTWQLTEEGRLRARQRHGVLDDTKVLLRNMDGELLEVKAAEASALLETDLTLLQTLLHAQHEGVLTYGDIRFGSIRKQDSDGVPKPGRLTPLVGVHATYANRPPTTRPVYGRDNELEALHGWFSDRHPCMVVHGIAGIGKSTLIAHWLQQHMEQDPHLSVCWYTCQPWDRALG
;
A
#
# COMPACT_ATOMS: atom_id res chain seq x y z
N MET A 1 8.06 2.52 29.63
CA MET A 1 9.12 1.74 28.97
C MET A 1 8.76 1.70 27.49
N ALA A 2 9.54 2.32 26.63
CA ALA A 2 9.39 2.16 25.19
C ALA A 2 9.84 0.75 24.83
N GLY A 3 8.88 -0.17 24.64
CA GLY A 3 9.18 -1.51 24.16
C GLY A 3 9.88 -1.41 22.82
N ASP A 4 10.91 -2.23 22.61
CA ASP A 4 11.65 -2.29 21.36
C ASP A 4 10.66 -2.67 20.26
N ILE A 5 10.48 -1.78 19.27
CA ILE A 5 9.55 -2.00 18.16
C ILE A 5 10.07 -3.21 17.35
N PRO A 6 9.26 -4.28 17.18
CA PRO A 6 9.69 -5.44 16.42
C PRO A 6 10.10 -5.02 15.00
N LYS A 7 11.36 -5.28 14.63
CA LYS A 7 11.83 -5.03 13.28
C LYS A 7 11.32 -6.10 12.34
N VAL A 8 10.25 -5.79 11.63
CA VAL A 8 9.75 -6.64 10.54
C VAL A 8 10.66 -6.44 9.32
N ASN A 9 11.20 -7.54 8.80
CA ASN A 9 11.97 -7.52 7.55
C ASN A 9 11.57 -8.71 6.67
N VAL A 10 10.98 -8.41 5.52
CA VAL A 10 10.58 -9.41 4.53
C VAL A 10 11.55 -9.37 3.36
N ALA A 11 12.27 -10.48 3.14
CA ALA A 11 13.22 -10.59 2.04
C ALA A 11 12.53 -10.40 0.68
N ALA A 12 13.23 -9.80 -0.28
CA ALA A 12 12.71 -9.55 -1.64
C ALA A 12 12.12 -10.80 -2.31
N LYS A 13 12.75 -11.96 -2.11
CA LYS A 13 12.29 -13.25 -2.60
C LYS A 13 10.98 -13.69 -1.97
N ASP A 14 10.86 -13.55 -0.65
CA ASP A 14 9.64 -13.92 0.07
C ASP A 14 8.46 -13.03 -0.33
N ARG A 15 8.69 -11.73 -0.56
CA ARG A 15 7.65 -10.81 -1.05
C ARG A 15 7.05 -11.30 -2.36
N VAL A 16 7.91 -11.69 -3.32
CA VAL A 16 7.45 -12.19 -4.63
C VAL A 16 6.70 -13.51 -4.47
N LEU A 17 7.21 -14.45 -3.65
CA LEU A 17 6.53 -15.72 -3.41
C LEU A 17 5.15 -15.55 -2.77
N LEU A 18 5.04 -14.68 -1.75
CA LEU A 18 3.76 -14.37 -1.11
C LEU A 18 2.79 -13.69 -2.07
N HIS A 19 3.27 -12.74 -2.88
CA HIS A 19 2.44 -12.07 -3.87
C HIS A 19 1.90 -13.04 -4.91
N LEU A 20 2.73 -13.91 -5.46
CA LEU A 20 2.30 -14.89 -6.45
C LEU A 20 1.38 -15.95 -5.82
N LEU A 21 1.59 -16.32 -4.55
CA LEU A 21 0.69 -17.20 -3.83
C LEU A 21 -0.71 -16.58 -3.65
N ALA A 22 -0.77 -15.30 -3.31
CA ALA A 22 -2.04 -14.57 -3.19
C ALA A 22 -2.79 -14.43 -4.53
N ASN A 23 -2.09 -14.60 -5.65
CA ASN A 23 -2.64 -14.56 -7.01
C ASN A 23 -2.70 -15.96 -7.66
N ASP A 24 -2.56 -17.06 -6.90
CA ASP A 24 -2.47 -18.42 -7.45
C ASP A 24 -3.77 -18.86 -8.15
N GLU A 25 -4.89 -18.25 -7.85
CA GLU A 25 -6.19 -18.46 -8.56
C GLU A 25 -6.13 -18.10 -10.06
N TRP A 26 -5.16 -17.25 -10.45
CA TRP A 26 -4.92 -16.85 -11.83
C TRP A 26 -3.88 -17.73 -12.55
N ALA A 27 -3.31 -18.70 -11.83
CA ALA A 27 -2.44 -19.68 -12.47
C ALA A 27 -3.19 -20.40 -13.60
N ASP A 28 -2.49 -20.62 -14.70
CA ASP A 28 -3.02 -21.31 -15.90
C ASP A 28 -4.22 -20.64 -16.60
N ARG A 29 -4.60 -19.42 -16.18
CA ARG A 29 -5.65 -18.65 -16.86
C ARG A 29 -5.07 -18.00 -18.13
N TYR A 30 -5.92 -17.92 -19.17
CA TYR A 30 -5.57 -17.27 -20.45
C TYR A 30 -5.38 -15.74 -20.26
N MET A 31 -6.25 -15.12 -19.47
CA MET A 31 -6.22 -13.70 -19.15
C MET A 31 -5.96 -13.51 -17.66
N VAL A 32 -4.99 -12.71 -17.32
CA VAL A 32 -4.54 -12.49 -15.94
C VAL A 32 -4.52 -10.99 -15.58
N PRO A 33 -4.59 -10.65 -14.28
CA PRO A 33 -4.49 -9.26 -13.87
C PRO A 33 -3.07 -8.70 -14.07
N ALA A 34 -2.96 -7.38 -14.18
CA ALA A 34 -1.70 -6.67 -14.33
C ALA A 34 -0.73 -6.93 -13.15
N THR A 35 -1.24 -7.31 -12.00
CA THR A 35 -0.45 -7.69 -10.81
C THR A 35 0.51 -8.86 -11.05
N MET A 36 0.26 -9.70 -12.05
CA MET A 36 1.15 -10.81 -12.43
C MET A 36 2.23 -10.42 -13.44
N THR A 37 2.26 -9.18 -13.90
CA THR A 37 3.32 -8.63 -14.75
C THR A 37 4.49 -8.12 -13.92
N ARG A 38 5.66 -7.89 -14.57
CA ARG A 38 6.82 -7.31 -13.87
C ARG A 38 6.51 -5.97 -13.18
N PRO A 39 5.85 -5.01 -13.82
CA PRO A 39 5.47 -3.78 -13.13
C PRO A 39 4.53 -4.03 -11.96
N GLY A 40 3.51 -4.86 -12.13
CA GLY A 40 2.56 -5.17 -11.06
C GLY A 40 3.20 -5.90 -9.88
N ILE A 41 4.12 -6.85 -10.13
CA ILE A 41 4.90 -7.51 -9.07
C ILE A 41 5.82 -6.50 -8.35
N ALA A 42 6.46 -5.58 -9.10
CA ALA A 42 7.31 -4.55 -8.52
C ALA A 42 6.51 -3.66 -7.55
N GLU A 43 5.34 -3.31 -7.98
CA GLU A 43 4.37 -2.53 -7.24
C GLU A 43 3.94 -3.25 -5.97
N ALA A 44 3.32 -4.40 -6.11
CA ALA A 44 2.78 -5.15 -4.99
C ALA A 44 3.83 -5.56 -3.95
N CYS A 45 5.07 -5.77 -4.38
CA CYS A 45 6.19 -6.14 -3.50
C CYS A 45 6.96 -4.94 -2.94
N ALA A 46 6.54 -3.71 -3.22
CA ALA A 46 7.27 -2.49 -2.87
C ALA A 46 8.76 -2.57 -3.26
N GLN A 47 9.03 -2.99 -4.51
CA GLN A 47 10.38 -3.16 -5.04
C GLN A 47 10.60 -2.32 -6.29
N HIS A 48 11.83 -1.83 -6.44
CA HIS A 48 12.23 -1.19 -7.69
C HIS A 48 12.27 -2.21 -8.85
N PRO A 49 11.73 -1.92 -10.05
CA PRO A 49 11.62 -2.87 -11.17
C PRO A 49 12.90 -3.64 -11.53
N PRO A 50 14.11 -3.06 -11.54
CA PRO A 50 15.35 -3.79 -11.73
C PRO A 50 15.61 -4.87 -10.69
N ASN A 51 15.23 -4.64 -9.42
CA ASN A 51 15.39 -5.61 -8.34
C ASN A 51 14.45 -6.80 -8.53
N VAL A 52 13.19 -6.53 -8.94
CA VAL A 52 12.24 -7.58 -9.31
C VAL A 52 12.81 -8.46 -10.42
N SER A 53 13.37 -7.87 -11.48
CA SER A 53 13.99 -8.63 -12.58
C SER A 53 15.10 -9.57 -12.10
N ARG A 54 15.92 -9.14 -11.12
CA ARG A 54 16.95 -9.95 -10.51
C ARG A 54 16.35 -11.08 -9.67
N THR A 55 15.36 -10.75 -8.84
CA THR A 55 14.66 -11.73 -8.00
C THR A 55 13.98 -12.79 -8.85
N MET A 56 13.26 -12.39 -9.91
CA MET A 56 12.59 -13.31 -10.82
C MET A 56 13.58 -14.25 -11.52
N LYS A 57 14.73 -13.74 -11.99
CA LYS A 57 15.78 -14.58 -12.58
C LYS A 57 16.29 -15.64 -11.59
N ASN A 58 16.42 -15.30 -10.32
CA ASN A 58 16.85 -16.26 -9.30
C ASN A 58 15.76 -17.30 -9.03
N LEU A 59 14.49 -16.87 -8.91
CA LEU A 59 13.36 -17.79 -8.71
C LEU A 59 13.16 -18.75 -9.89
N LEU A 60 13.37 -18.28 -11.13
CA LEU A 60 13.37 -19.12 -12.33
C LEU A 60 14.49 -20.17 -12.30
N LYS A 61 15.73 -19.78 -11.91
CA LYS A 61 16.84 -20.72 -11.76
C LYS A 61 16.59 -21.79 -10.70
N GLU A 62 15.89 -21.42 -9.63
CA GLU A 62 15.49 -22.33 -8.56
C GLU A 62 14.24 -23.14 -8.89
N MET A 63 13.68 -22.96 -10.09
CA MET A 63 12.44 -23.61 -10.55
C MET A 63 11.22 -23.36 -9.64
N LEU A 64 11.19 -22.23 -8.93
CA LEU A 64 10.08 -21.86 -8.05
C LEU A 64 8.99 -21.09 -8.78
N VAL A 65 9.32 -20.49 -9.91
CA VAL A 65 8.38 -19.75 -10.77
C VAL A 65 8.59 -20.12 -12.23
N GLU A 66 7.58 -19.93 -13.03
CA GLU A 66 7.63 -20.05 -14.49
C GLU A 66 7.10 -18.79 -15.16
N GLU A 67 7.64 -18.50 -16.35
CA GLU A 67 7.31 -17.33 -17.14
C GLU A 67 6.40 -17.72 -18.30
N HIS A 68 5.32 -16.98 -18.48
CA HIS A 68 4.36 -17.15 -19.59
C HIS A 68 4.14 -15.83 -20.30
N THR A 69 3.70 -15.90 -21.55
CA THR A 69 3.21 -14.72 -22.30
C THR A 69 1.71 -14.81 -22.44
N ARG A 70 0.97 -13.95 -21.69
CA ARG A 70 -0.49 -14.00 -21.58
C ARG A 70 -1.14 -12.67 -21.89
N SER A 71 -2.45 -12.71 -22.15
CA SER A 71 -3.28 -11.51 -22.19
C SER A 71 -3.43 -10.96 -20.77
N VAL A 72 -3.34 -9.64 -20.65
CA VAL A 72 -3.43 -8.92 -19.38
C VAL A 72 -4.68 -8.05 -19.39
N GLN A 73 -5.44 -8.08 -18.31
CA GLN A 73 -6.65 -7.25 -18.18
C GLN A 73 -6.31 -5.77 -18.36
N GLY A 74 -7.04 -5.09 -19.25
CA GLY A 74 -6.81 -3.68 -19.54
C GLY A 74 -5.63 -3.38 -20.47
N ASP A 75 -4.99 -4.41 -21.06
CA ASP A 75 -3.93 -4.21 -22.06
C ASP A 75 -4.26 -4.97 -23.35
N GLU A 76 -4.08 -4.32 -24.48
CA GLU A 76 -4.28 -4.95 -25.80
C GLU A 76 -3.16 -5.91 -26.18
N ARG A 77 -2.00 -5.79 -25.56
CA ARG A 77 -0.81 -6.58 -25.86
C ARG A 77 -0.60 -7.68 -24.82
N ARG A 78 -0.19 -8.85 -25.32
CA ARG A 78 0.27 -9.94 -24.45
C ARG A 78 1.56 -9.51 -23.76
N GLN A 79 1.64 -9.77 -22.46
CA GLN A 79 2.80 -9.46 -21.62
C GLN A 79 3.42 -10.70 -21.01
N LYS A 80 4.67 -10.57 -20.58
CA LYS A 80 5.31 -11.56 -19.72
C LYS A 80 4.67 -11.51 -18.33
N THR A 81 4.23 -12.66 -17.87
CA THR A 81 3.60 -12.90 -16.57
C THR A 81 4.27 -14.07 -15.89
N TRP A 82 4.16 -14.15 -14.59
CA TRP A 82 4.78 -15.22 -13.80
C TRP A 82 3.76 -15.87 -12.90
N GLN A 83 3.94 -17.18 -12.68
CA GLN A 83 3.17 -17.97 -11.72
C GLN A 83 4.11 -18.87 -10.93
N LEU A 84 3.63 -19.43 -9.83
CA LEU A 84 4.38 -20.41 -9.05
C LEU A 84 4.34 -21.78 -9.73
N THR A 85 5.45 -22.50 -9.67
CA THR A 85 5.48 -23.95 -9.89
C THR A 85 4.90 -24.68 -8.69
N GLU A 86 4.70 -26.00 -8.75
CA GLU A 86 4.32 -26.80 -7.58
C GLU A 86 5.32 -26.64 -6.41
N GLU A 87 6.62 -26.71 -6.71
CA GLU A 87 7.66 -26.49 -5.71
C GLU A 87 7.62 -25.06 -5.17
N GLY A 88 7.35 -24.09 -6.07
CA GLY A 88 7.15 -22.69 -5.69
C GLY A 88 5.96 -22.50 -4.75
N ARG A 89 4.83 -23.17 -4.99
CA ARG A 89 3.65 -23.14 -4.11
C ARG A 89 3.97 -23.71 -2.74
N LEU A 90 4.64 -24.86 -2.71
CA LEU A 90 5.05 -25.49 -1.45
C LEU A 90 5.95 -24.53 -0.66
N ARG A 91 6.97 -23.97 -1.29
CA ARG A 91 7.89 -23.03 -0.69
C ARG A 91 7.21 -21.75 -0.21
N ALA A 92 6.28 -21.20 -1.02
CA ALA A 92 5.53 -20.00 -0.67
C ALA A 92 4.62 -20.25 0.54
N ARG A 93 3.92 -21.40 0.62
CA ARG A 93 3.10 -21.78 1.78
C ARG A 93 3.94 -21.97 3.05
N GLN A 94 5.10 -22.58 2.94
CA GLN A 94 6.02 -22.71 4.09
C GLN A 94 6.45 -21.32 4.60
N ARG A 95 6.82 -20.41 3.68
CA ARG A 95 7.20 -19.05 4.06
C ARG A 95 6.02 -18.25 4.62
N HIS A 96 4.84 -18.43 4.05
CA HIS A 96 3.60 -17.84 4.56
C HIS A 96 3.38 -18.24 6.02
N GLY A 97 3.37 -19.54 6.34
CA GLY A 97 3.17 -20.02 7.70
C GLY A 97 4.21 -19.50 8.70
N VAL A 98 5.48 -19.37 8.29
CA VAL A 98 6.50 -18.75 9.16
C VAL A 98 6.24 -17.26 9.39
N LEU A 99 5.78 -16.55 8.37
CA LEU A 99 5.55 -15.12 8.42
C LEU A 99 4.21 -14.75 9.09
N ASP A 100 3.25 -15.66 9.11
CA ASP A 100 1.99 -15.52 9.86
C ASP A 100 2.23 -15.27 11.35
N ASP A 101 3.22 -15.93 11.92
CA ASP A 101 3.59 -15.81 13.33
C ASP A 101 4.45 -14.57 13.63
N THR A 102 4.81 -13.77 12.62
CA THR A 102 5.58 -12.54 12.82
C THR A 102 4.80 -11.57 13.68
N LYS A 103 5.42 -11.09 14.76
CA LYS A 103 4.82 -10.10 15.62
C LYS A 103 4.87 -8.72 14.98
N VAL A 104 3.74 -8.05 15.00
CA VAL A 104 3.56 -6.68 14.51
C VAL A 104 2.89 -5.84 15.58
N LEU A 105 3.18 -4.56 15.62
CA LEU A 105 2.48 -3.62 16.49
C LEU A 105 1.29 -3.04 15.76
N LEU A 106 0.15 -3.06 16.42
CA LEU A 106 -1.11 -2.57 15.90
C LEU A 106 -1.69 -1.55 16.89
N ARG A 107 -2.17 -0.43 16.37
CA ARG A 107 -2.97 0.53 17.13
C ARG A 107 -4.43 0.37 16.73
N ASN A 108 -5.26 -0.07 17.66
CA ASN A 108 -6.69 -0.26 17.44
C ASN A 108 -7.45 1.09 17.33
N MET A 109 -8.76 1.04 17.10
CA MET A 109 -9.61 2.23 17.01
C MET A 109 -9.66 3.03 18.29
N ASP A 110 -9.48 2.38 19.43
CA ASP A 110 -9.45 3.02 20.76
C ASP A 110 -8.10 3.67 21.08
N GLY A 111 -7.12 3.55 20.18
CA GLY A 111 -5.79 4.11 20.32
C GLY A 111 -4.81 3.23 21.10
N GLU A 112 -5.23 2.05 21.56
CA GLU A 112 -4.39 1.13 22.30
C GLU A 112 -3.37 0.44 21.38
N LEU A 113 -2.15 0.29 21.88
CA LEU A 113 -1.06 -0.39 21.16
C LEU A 113 -1.02 -1.88 21.58
N LEU A 114 -1.25 -2.73 20.59
CA LEU A 114 -1.30 -4.18 20.75
C LEU A 114 -0.17 -4.83 19.95
N GLU A 115 0.48 -5.83 20.54
CA GLU A 115 1.38 -6.73 19.81
C GLU A 115 0.57 -7.96 19.38
N VAL A 116 0.45 -8.17 18.09
CA VAL A 116 -0.37 -9.23 17.50
C VAL A 116 0.41 -10.00 16.43
N LYS A 117 -0.06 -11.16 16.04
CA LYS A 117 0.48 -11.87 14.87
C LYS A 117 0.07 -11.18 13.57
N ALA A 118 0.94 -11.19 12.57
CA ALA A 118 0.66 -10.60 11.29
C ALA A 118 -0.61 -11.17 10.62
N ALA A 119 -0.88 -12.47 10.80
CA ALA A 119 -2.10 -13.13 10.33
C ALA A 119 -3.39 -12.56 10.94
N GLU A 120 -3.34 -12.07 12.17
CA GLU A 120 -4.50 -11.56 12.91
C GLU A 120 -4.74 -10.06 12.67
N ALA A 121 -3.70 -9.34 12.22
CA ALA A 121 -3.73 -7.89 12.12
C ALA A 121 -4.81 -7.36 11.16
N SER A 122 -5.01 -8.02 10.01
CA SER A 122 -6.02 -7.62 9.02
C SER A 122 -7.43 -7.71 9.59
N ALA A 123 -7.75 -8.80 10.31
CA ALA A 123 -9.06 -8.99 10.94
C ALA A 123 -9.29 -7.96 12.05
N LEU A 124 -8.30 -7.72 12.91
CA LEU A 124 -8.38 -6.73 14.00
C LEU A 124 -8.53 -5.29 13.50
N LEU A 125 -8.00 -5.01 12.30
CA LEU A 125 -8.15 -3.71 11.63
C LEU A 125 -9.41 -3.63 10.77
N GLU A 126 -10.22 -4.68 10.71
CA GLU A 126 -11.39 -4.80 9.83
C GLU A 126 -11.06 -4.47 8.36
N THR A 127 -9.92 -4.98 7.86
CA THR A 127 -9.41 -4.74 6.51
C THR A 127 -9.24 -6.04 5.74
N ASP A 128 -9.07 -5.95 4.42
CA ASP A 128 -8.77 -7.10 3.55
C ASP A 128 -7.28 -7.12 3.16
N LEU A 129 -6.40 -6.68 4.06
CA LEU A 129 -4.96 -6.70 3.81
C LEU A 129 -4.46 -8.14 3.69
N THR A 130 -3.68 -8.41 2.64
CA THR A 130 -2.94 -9.66 2.55
C THR A 130 -1.80 -9.69 3.58
N LEU A 131 -1.31 -10.87 3.93
CA LEU A 131 -0.15 -11.02 4.80
C LEU A 131 1.04 -10.17 4.35
N LEU A 132 1.32 -10.17 3.04
CA LEU A 132 2.40 -9.35 2.47
C LEU A 132 2.18 -7.85 2.73
N GLN A 133 0.97 -7.36 2.50
CA GLN A 133 0.63 -5.95 2.74
C GLN A 133 0.79 -5.59 4.20
N THR A 134 0.28 -6.42 5.11
CA THR A 134 0.43 -6.25 6.55
C THR A 134 1.90 -6.13 6.96
N LEU A 135 2.73 -7.06 6.50
CA LEU A 135 4.16 -7.09 6.82
C LEU A 135 4.93 -5.91 6.23
N LEU A 136 4.59 -5.49 5.02
CA LEU A 136 5.22 -4.33 4.40
C LEU A 136 4.85 -3.03 5.12
N HIS A 137 3.60 -2.89 5.57
CA HIS A 137 3.19 -1.77 6.43
C HIS A 137 3.98 -1.76 7.74
N ALA A 138 4.02 -2.89 8.43
CA ALA A 138 4.77 -3.01 9.67
C ALA A 138 6.26 -2.72 9.49
N GLN A 139 6.83 -3.11 8.35
CA GLN A 139 8.24 -2.83 8.03
C GLN A 139 8.52 -1.35 7.82
N HIS A 140 7.59 -0.61 7.20
CA HIS A 140 7.79 0.80 6.87
C HIS A 140 7.41 1.73 8.02
N GLU A 141 6.27 1.47 8.66
CA GLU A 141 5.69 2.36 9.65
C GLU A 141 5.99 1.95 11.09
N GLY A 142 6.43 0.71 11.29
CA GLY A 142 6.68 0.13 12.61
C GLY A 142 5.42 -0.22 13.37
N VAL A 143 4.36 0.56 13.25
CA VAL A 143 3.05 0.36 13.87
C VAL A 143 1.98 0.41 12.82
N LEU A 144 1.14 -0.62 12.78
CA LEU A 144 -0.07 -0.63 11.95
C LEU A 144 -1.15 0.17 12.67
N THR A 145 -1.59 1.26 12.08
CA THR A 145 -2.64 2.09 12.66
C THR A 145 -3.86 2.07 11.76
N TYR A 146 -5.04 1.91 12.33
CA TYR A 146 -6.31 2.01 11.61
C TYR A 146 -6.38 3.31 10.77
N GLY A 147 -5.88 4.41 11.29
CA GLY A 147 -5.79 5.68 10.57
C GLY A 147 -4.81 5.68 9.39
N ASP A 148 -3.70 4.97 9.48
CA ASP A 148 -2.67 4.90 8.41
C ASP A 148 -3.15 4.04 7.23
N ILE A 149 -3.86 2.98 7.52
CA ILE A 149 -4.53 2.14 6.52
C ILE A 149 -5.61 2.94 5.78
N ARG A 150 -6.17 3.95 6.42
CA ARG A 150 -7.18 4.85 5.84
C ARG A 150 -6.68 5.57 4.58
N PHE A 151 -5.43 5.83 4.44
CA PHE A 151 -4.87 6.56 3.30
C PHE A 151 -4.34 5.66 2.18
N GLY A 152 -4.48 4.35 2.29
CA GLY A 152 -3.80 3.44 1.38
C GLY A 152 -4.64 2.35 0.74
N SER A 153 -5.92 2.28 0.99
CA SER A 153 -6.69 1.16 0.50
C SER A 153 -8.13 1.49 0.17
N ILE A 154 -8.63 1.18 -1.01
CA ILE A 154 -10.06 1.24 -1.39
C ILE A 154 -10.63 -0.17 -1.39
N ARG A 155 -11.68 -0.44 -0.61
CA ARG A 155 -12.42 -1.69 -0.67
C ARG A 155 -13.10 -1.89 -2.02
N LYS A 156 -13.18 -3.14 -2.47
CA LYS A 156 -14.25 -3.55 -3.38
C LYS A 156 -15.59 -3.14 -2.75
N GLN A 157 -16.38 -2.41 -3.50
CA GLN A 157 -17.70 -1.95 -3.08
C GLN A 157 -18.51 -3.11 -2.49
N ASP A 158 -18.96 -2.97 -1.25
CA ASP A 158 -20.11 -3.72 -0.79
C ASP A 158 -21.27 -3.40 -1.75
N SER A 159 -22.12 -4.37 -2.02
CA SER A 159 -23.16 -4.37 -3.04
C SER A 159 -24.13 -3.18 -3.06
N ASP A 160 -24.05 -2.29 -2.11
CA ASP A 160 -24.93 -1.14 -1.94
C ASP A 160 -24.31 0.22 -2.30
N GLY A 161 -23.07 0.25 -2.77
CA GLY A 161 -22.46 1.45 -3.41
C GLY A 161 -22.25 2.68 -2.53
N VAL A 162 -22.56 2.64 -1.24
CA VAL A 162 -22.42 3.79 -0.33
C VAL A 162 -21.30 3.53 0.68
N PRO A 163 -20.23 4.35 0.69
CA PRO A 163 -19.21 4.26 1.72
C PRO A 163 -19.83 4.49 3.10
N LYS A 164 -19.69 3.53 4.02
CA LYS A 164 -20.12 3.75 5.40
C LYS A 164 -19.17 4.76 6.06
N PRO A 165 -19.70 5.78 6.74
CA PRO A 165 -18.88 6.76 7.45
C PRO A 165 -17.91 6.09 8.42
N GLY A 166 -16.64 6.49 8.41
CA GLY A 166 -15.61 5.97 9.30
C GLY A 166 -15.01 4.62 8.90
N ARG A 167 -15.40 4.02 7.79
CA ARG A 167 -14.84 2.76 7.30
C ARG A 167 -13.86 3.01 6.18
N LEU A 168 -12.66 2.53 6.39
CA LEU A 168 -11.56 2.63 5.45
C LEU A 168 -11.76 1.70 4.28
N THR A 169 -11.57 2.21 3.11
CA THR A 169 -11.60 1.47 1.87
C THR A 169 -10.18 1.33 1.31
N PRO A 170 -9.60 0.13 1.25
CA PRO A 170 -8.32 -0.10 0.64
C PRO A 170 -8.30 0.26 -0.86
N LEU A 171 -7.32 1.05 -1.32
CA LEU A 171 -7.03 1.24 -2.73
C LEU A 171 -6.44 -0.05 -3.30
N VAL A 172 -7.19 -0.69 -4.19
CA VAL A 172 -6.71 -1.89 -4.89
C VAL A 172 -5.69 -1.48 -5.94
N GLY A 173 -4.53 -2.02 -5.82
CA GLY A 173 -3.42 -1.77 -6.74
C GLY A 173 -2.50 -0.72 -6.20
N VAL A 174 -1.65 -1.02 -5.38
CA VAL A 174 -0.93 -0.26 -5.07
C VAL A 174 0.24 0.14 -4.35
N HIS A 175 1.04 0.90 -4.96
CA HIS A 175 2.05 1.81 -4.43
C HIS A 175 1.58 2.69 -3.28
N ALA A 176 0.28 2.93 -3.23
CA ALA A 176 -0.34 3.87 -2.33
C ALA A 176 -0.12 3.55 -0.85
N THR A 177 -0.08 2.28 -0.49
CA THR A 177 -0.06 1.86 0.90
C THR A 177 1.23 2.19 1.64
N TYR A 178 2.36 2.31 0.94
CA TYR A 178 3.67 2.44 1.60
C TYR A 178 4.41 3.74 1.34
N ALA A 179 4.09 4.39 0.23
CA ALA A 179 4.75 5.63 -0.17
C ALA A 179 3.90 6.87 0.10
N ASN A 180 2.67 6.70 0.57
CA ASN A 180 1.66 7.74 0.51
C ASN A 180 1.12 8.20 1.86
N ARG A 181 1.90 8.01 2.90
CA ARG A 181 1.59 8.65 4.17
C ARG A 181 1.84 10.15 4.03
N PRO A 182 0.87 11.00 4.38
CA PRO A 182 1.17 12.40 4.56
C PRO A 182 2.28 12.55 5.61
N PRO A 183 3.20 13.50 5.45
CA PRO A 183 4.27 13.71 6.42
C PRO A 183 3.67 13.94 7.80
N THR A 184 4.35 13.44 8.84
CA THR A 184 3.95 13.66 10.23
C THR A 184 3.78 15.15 10.46
N THR A 185 2.61 15.54 10.92
CA THR A 185 2.30 16.93 11.15
C THR A 185 3.19 17.48 12.26
N ARG A 186 3.88 18.54 11.93
CA ARG A 186 4.59 19.38 12.90
C ARG A 186 3.88 20.71 12.95
N PRO A 187 3.96 21.44 14.07
CA PRO A 187 3.47 22.80 14.09
C PRO A 187 4.05 23.61 12.94
N VAL A 188 3.20 24.25 12.18
CA VAL A 188 3.60 25.11 11.06
C VAL A 188 3.53 26.54 11.54
N TYR A 189 4.65 27.29 11.44
CA TYR A 189 4.75 28.67 11.89
C TYR A 189 4.99 29.60 10.71
N GLY A 190 4.38 30.77 10.74
CA GLY A 190 4.61 31.84 9.76
C GLY A 190 4.14 31.49 8.35
N ARG A 191 3.07 30.70 8.23
CA ARG A 191 2.43 30.26 6.97
C ARG A 191 0.95 30.62 6.94
N ASP A 192 0.58 31.68 7.64
CA ASP A 192 -0.82 32.06 7.82
C ASP A 192 -1.49 32.39 6.48
N ASN A 193 -0.79 33.12 5.60
CA ASN A 193 -1.30 33.48 4.27
C ASN A 193 -1.53 32.24 3.38
N GLU A 194 -0.61 31.28 3.42
CA GLU A 194 -0.74 30.05 2.65
C GLU A 194 -1.86 29.15 3.19
N LEU A 195 -2.03 29.11 4.52
CA LEU A 195 -3.15 28.39 5.14
C LEU A 195 -4.48 29.07 4.80
N GLU A 196 -4.56 30.39 4.82
CA GLU A 196 -5.76 31.14 4.42
C GLU A 196 -6.10 30.88 2.94
N ALA A 197 -5.10 30.84 2.06
CA ALA A 197 -5.31 30.50 0.65
C ALA A 197 -5.86 29.07 0.46
N LEU A 198 -5.39 28.09 1.25
CA LEU A 198 -5.93 26.74 1.23
C LEU A 198 -7.37 26.69 1.74
N HIS A 199 -7.68 27.44 2.82
CA HIS A 199 -9.04 27.55 3.34
C HIS A 199 -9.99 28.18 2.32
N GLY A 200 -9.59 29.28 1.67
CA GLY A 200 -10.37 29.94 0.63
C GLY A 200 -10.64 29.00 -0.55
N TRP A 201 -9.59 28.33 -1.06
CA TRP A 201 -9.74 27.34 -2.13
C TRP A 201 -10.77 26.27 -1.80
N PHE A 202 -10.70 25.70 -0.59
CA PHE A 202 -11.59 24.62 -0.17
C PHE A 202 -13.02 25.12 0.02
N SER A 203 -13.20 26.29 0.63
CA SER A 203 -14.51 26.92 0.87
C SER A 203 -15.22 27.31 -0.43
N ASP A 204 -14.47 27.82 -1.40
CA ASP A 204 -14.97 28.22 -2.71
C ASP A 204 -15.21 27.04 -3.66
N ARG A 205 -14.89 25.81 -3.20
CA ARG A 205 -15.06 24.55 -3.95
C ARG A 205 -14.38 24.56 -5.31
N HIS A 206 -13.22 25.20 -5.41
CA HIS A 206 -12.43 25.14 -6.64
C HIS A 206 -11.93 23.70 -6.89
N PRO A 207 -11.99 23.21 -8.13
CA PRO A 207 -11.72 21.81 -8.43
C PRO A 207 -10.24 21.42 -8.25
N CYS A 208 -9.31 22.38 -8.31
CA CYS A 208 -7.88 22.11 -8.23
C CYS A 208 -7.14 23.30 -7.62
N MET A 209 -6.11 23.01 -6.82
CA MET A 209 -5.12 23.96 -6.34
C MET A 209 -3.72 23.41 -6.54
N VAL A 210 -2.80 24.24 -7.05
CA VAL A 210 -1.40 23.87 -7.23
C VAL A 210 -0.54 24.62 -6.21
N VAL A 211 0.13 23.88 -5.33
CA VAL A 211 1.10 24.43 -4.38
C VAL A 211 2.51 24.21 -4.91
N HIS A 212 3.19 25.26 -5.31
CA HIS A 212 4.54 25.20 -5.87
C HIS A 212 5.57 25.89 -4.98
N GLY A 213 6.84 25.60 -5.21
CA GLY A 213 7.97 26.17 -4.47
C GLY A 213 9.18 25.25 -4.52
N ILE A 214 10.32 25.72 -4.01
CA ILE A 214 11.58 24.96 -4.01
C ILE A 214 11.48 23.69 -3.16
N ALA A 215 12.35 22.72 -3.45
CA ALA A 215 12.43 21.49 -2.66
C ALA A 215 12.78 21.81 -1.20
N GLY A 216 12.14 21.09 -0.26
CA GLY A 216 12.42 21.28 1.18
C GLY A 216 11.69 22.45 1.85
N ILE A 217 10.99 23.33 1.13
CA ILE A 217 10.29 24.50 1.72
C ILE A 217 9.09 24.12 2.62
N GLY A 218 8.71 22.84 2.69
CA GLY A 218 7.62 22.39 3.57
C GLY A 218 6.23 22.32 2.92
N LYS A 219 6.10 22.28 1.59
CA LYS A 219 4.82 22.19 0.88
C LYS A 219 3.93 21.05 1.38
N SER A 220 4.49 19.85 1.40
CA SER A 220 3.76 18.64 1.84
C SER A 220 3.41 18.70 3.32
N THR A 221 4.27 19.27 4.15
CA THR A 221 4.00 19.46 5.59
C THR A 221 2.88 20.47 5.82
N LEU A 222 2.84 21.55 5.04
CA LEU A 222 1.78 22.56 5.11
C LEU A 222 0.41 21.94 4.75
N ILE A 223 0.35 21.19 3.65
CA ILE A 223 -0.89 20.54 3.21
C ILE A 223 -1.32 19.48 4.22
N ALA A 224 -0.40 18.67 4.74
CA ALA A 224 -0.71 17.66 5.74
C ALA A 224 -1.25 18.27 7.04
N HIS A 225 -0.65 19.38 7.49
CA HIS A 225 -1.11 20.12 8.65
C HIS A 225 -2.53 20.68 8.45
N TRP A 226 -2.77 21.33 7.32
CA TRP A 226 -4.07 21.86 6.94
C TRP A 226 -5.14 20.76 6.87
N LEU A 227 -4.82 19.61 6.24
CA LEU A 227 -5.72 18.46 6.15
C LEU A 227 -6.07 17.89 7.52
N GLN A 228 -5.08 17.77 8.41
CA GLN A 228 -5.33 17.27 9.76
C GLN A 228 -6.33 18.14 10.50
N GLN A 229 -6.17 19.46 10.45
CA GLN A 229 -7.11 20.38 11.08
C GLN A 229 -8.55 20.24 10.52
N HIS A 230 -8.68 20.03 9.20
CA HIS A 230 -9.99 19.84 8.58
C HIS A 230 -10.61 18.48 8.92
N MET A 231 -9.82 17.42 9.00
CA MET A 231 -10.29 16.10 9.39
C MET A 231 -10.75 16.05 10.85
N GLU A 232 -10.14 16.83 11.72
CA GLU A 232 -10.58 17.00 13.12
C GLU A 232 -11.92 17.73 13.22
N GLN A 233 -12.18 18.67 12.29
CA GLN A 233 -13.42 19.44 12.23
C GLN A 233 -14.56 18.70 11.50
N ASP A 234 -14.24 17.93 10.47
CA ASP A 234 -15.18 17.15 9.68
C ASP A 234 -14.76 15.68 9.60
N PRO A 235 -15.28 14.82 10.51
CA PRO A 235 -15.00 13.39 10.51
C PRO A 235 -15.47 12.64 9.24
N HIS A 236 -16.32 13.25 8.42
CA HIS A 236 -16.83 12.67 7.18
C HIS A 236 -15.97 13.05 5.96
N LEU A 237 -14.97 13.91 6.13
CA LEU A 237 -14.08 14.30 5.06
C LEU A 237 -13.24 13.09 4.59
N SER A 238 -13.42 12.72 3.33
CA SER A 238 -12.62 11.66 2.69
C SER A 238 -11.41 12.29 2.01
N VAL A 239 -10.22 11.84 2.39
CA VAL A 239 -8.94 12.33 1.86
C VAL A 239 -8.18 11.19 1.19
N CYS A 240 -7.67 11.43 -0.01
CA CYS A 240 -6.71 10.57 -0.68
C CYS A 240 -5.38 11.32 -0.83
N TRP A 241 -4.32 10.77 -0.26
CA TRP A 241 -2.96 11.32 -0.39
C TRP A 241 -2.14 10.44 -1.32
N TYR A 242 -1.51 11.04 -2.32
CA TYR A 242 -0.62 10.35 -3.23
C TYR A 242 0.70 11.10 -3.41
N THR A 243 1.81 10.40 -3.23
CA THR A 243 3.15 10.92 -3.48
C THR A 243 3.69 10.32 -4.77
N CYS A 244 3.76 11.14 -5.84
CA CYS A 244 4.27 10.72 -7.12
C CYS A 244 5.70 10.19 -7.01
N GLN A 245 5.95 9.04 -7.61
CA GLN A 245 7.27 8.44 -7.69
C GLN A 245 7.88 8.65 -9.09
N PRO A 246 9.20 8.62 -9.24
CA PRO A 246 9.85 8.83 -10.54
C PRO A 246 9.44 7.84 -11.64
N TRP A 247 8.86 6.72 -11.26
CA TRP A 247 8.36 5.68 -12.18
C TRP A 247 6.86 5.73 -12.41
N ASP A 248 6.14 6.62 -11.74
CA ASP A 248 4.72 6.81 -12.00
C ASP A 248 4.54 7.32 -13.43
N ARG A 249 3.71 6.63 -14.18
CA ARG A 249 3.32 7.09 -15.50
C ARG A 249 2.07 7.94 -15.36
N ALA A 250 2.02 9.02 -16.12
CA ALA A 250 0.77 9.74 -16.29
C ALA A 250 -0.31 8.73 -16.72
N LEU A 251 -1.43 8.74 -16.04
CA LEU A 251 -2.61 7.98 -16.46
C LEU A 251 -3.03 8.58 -17.81
N GLY A 252 -2.75 7.88 -18.88
CA GLY A 252 -3.22 8.16 -20.23
C GLY A 252 -4.56 7.51 -20.46
#